data_b83ef2018a66687325fd9483749fb337
#
_entry.id   b83ef2018a66687325fd9483749fb337
#
_cell.length_a   1.000
_cell.length_b   1.000
_cell.length_c   1.000
_cell.angle_alpha   90.00
_cell.angle_beta   90.00
_cell.angle_gamma   90.00
#
_symmetry.space_group_name_H-M   'P 1'
#
loop_
_entity.id
_entity.type
_entity.pdbx_description
1 polymer ?
#
loop_
_entity_poly.entity_id
_entity_poly.type
_entity_poly.pdbx_seq_one_letter_code
_entity_poly.pdbx_strand_id
1 'polypeptide(L)'
;FQTQMGKRVERRFGWDTHGLPAELEAQRLLGIDDVTEITRPGGIGIEKFNEECRSSVLRYTKEWEDYVTRQARWVDFDNDYKTLDPDYMESVLWAFKQLWDKGLAYQGYRVLPYCWHDRTPLSNHELKMDDDVYQDRQDNTVTVGLRLEEPLRQGAERPELVLIWTTTPWTLPSNVAIAVGPDVEYVTVHVEEDLDSPVAGQDVVIAVDLVGSYARELGEDPQVLATCTGADLVGRRYHPIFDYFDDAAHRAEGAAPGPKAW
;
A
#
# COMPACT_ATOMS: atom_id res chain seq x y z
N PHE A 1 -42.99 -4.17 0.33
CA PHE A 1 -43.82 -3.10 -0.27
C PHE A 1 -44.57 -3.63 -1.51
N GLN A 2 -43.92 -4.04 -2.60
CA GLN A 2 -44.59 -4.45 -3.85
C GLN A 2 -45.53 -5.66 -3.64
N THR A 3 -45.15 -6.62 -2.80
CA THR A 3 -46.02 -7.76 -2.44
C THR A 3 -47.29 -7.29 -1.73
N GLN A 4 -47.15 -6.33 -0.80
CA GLN A 4 -48.31 -5.75 -0.09
C GLN A 4 -49.22 -4.95 -1.01
N MET A 5 -48.70 -4.47 -2.14
CA MET A 5 -49.45 -3.84 -3.21
C MET A 5 -50.08 -4.86 -4.18
N GLY A 6 -50.08 -6.15 -3.84
CA GLY A 6 -50.68 -7.21 -4.65
C GLY A 6 -49.85 -7.67 -5.86
N LYS A 7 -48.60 -7.26 -5.96
CA LYS A 7 -47.69 -7.68 -7.03
C LYS A 7 -46.96 -8.96 -6.68
N ARG A 8 -46.76 -9.82 -7.68
CA ARG A 8 -45.86 -10.97 -7.54
C ARG A 8 -44.41 -10.48 -7.44
N VAL A 9 -43.73 -10.87 -6.38
CA VAL A 9 -42.31 -10.60 -6.18
C VAL A 9 -41.62 -11.92 -5.90
N GLU A 10 -40.79 -12.36 -6.81
CA GLU A 10 -39.95 -13.54 -6.62
C GLU A 10 -38.75 -13.14 -5.74
N ARG A 11 -38.52 -13.92 -4.70
CA ARG A 11 -37.43 -13.72 -3.72
C ARG A 11 -36.69 -15.02 -3.57
N ARG A 12 -35.53 -15.09 -4.19
CA ARG A 12 -34.64 -16.22 -4.06
C ARG A 12 -33.64 -15.97 -2.92
N PHE A 13 -33.28 -17.01 -2.22
CA PHE A 13 -32.14 -16.96 -1.32
C PHE A 13 -30.83 -17.00 -2.14
N GLY A 14 -29.78 -16.31 -1.67
CA GLY A 14 -28.48 -16.30 -2.32
C GLY A 14 -27.39 -16.65 -1.36
N TRP A 15 -26.48 -17.52 -1.77
CA TRP A 15 -25.33 -17.97 -1.01
C TRP A 15 -24.06 -17.40 -1.60
N ASP A 16 -23.37 -16.55 -0.83
CA ASP A 16 -22.02 -16.13 -1.12
C ASP A 16 -21.04 -17.21 -0.63
N THR A 17 -20.36 -17.84 -1.58
CA THR A 17 -19.59 -19.07 -1.36
C THR A 17 -18.10 -18.91 -1.64
N HIS A 18 -17.64 -17.68 -1.86
CA HIS A 18 -16.26 -17.37 -2.21
C HIS A 18 -15.61 -16.39 -1.22
N GLY A 19 -14.31 -16.27 -1.35
CA GLY A 19 -13.52 -15.26 -0.67
C GLY A 19 -12.77 -15.77 0.56
N LEU A 20 -12.05 -14.86 1.18
CA LEU A 20 -11.11 -15.15 2.26
C LEU A 20 -11.72 -15.92 3.44
N PRO A 21 -12.95 -15.65 3.92
CA PRO A 21 -13.52 -16.43 5.03
C PRO A 21 -13.67 -17.93 4.73
N ALA A 22 -14.05 -18.28 3.49
CA ALA A 22 -14.15 -19.68 3.07
C ALA A 22 -12.77 -20.35 2.97
N GLU A 23 -11.79 -19.62 2.47
CA GLU A 23 -10.42 -20.11 2.34
C GLU A 23 -9.75 -20.31 3.70
N LEU A 24 -9.90 -19.36 4.63
CA LEU A 24 -9.34 -19.46 5.98
C LEU A 24 -9.96 -20.66 6.76
N GLU A 25 -11.26 -20.91 6.62
CA GLU A 25 -11.88 -22.09 7.24
C GLU A 25 -11.33 -23.38 6.63
N ALA A 26 -11.16 -23.45 5.30
CA ALA A 26 -10.55 -24.61 4.65
C ALA A 26 -9.10 -24.82 5.08
N GLN A 27 -8.29 -23.75 5.19
CA GLN A 27 -6.92 -23.82 5.72
C GLN A 27 -6.91 -24.39 7.15
N ARG A 28 -7.80 -23.87 8.02
CA ARG A 28 -7.93 -24.35 9.39
C ARG A 28 -8.28 -25.84 9.46
N LEU A 29 -9.24 -26.29 8.64
CA LEU A 29 -9.66 -27.70 8.59
C LEU A 29 -8.57 -28.62 8.05
N LEU A 30 -7.75 -28.15 7.12
CA LEU A 30 -6.65 -28.88 6.51
C LEU A 30 -5.33 -28.75 7.27
N GLY A 31 -5.27 -27.91 8.31
CA GLY A 31 -4.06 -27.66 9.10
C GLY A 31 -2.97 -26.98 8.29
N ILE A 32 -3.33 -26.05 7.40
CA ILE A 32 -2.40 -25.27 6.56
C ILE A 32 -2.09 -23.96 7.27
N ASP A 33 -0.84 -23.75 7.67
CA ASP A 33 -0.36 -22.50 8.26
C ASP A 33 0.23 -21.55 7.21
N ASP A 34 0.81 -22.09 6.14
CA ASP A 34 1.36 -21.29 5.02
C ASP A 34 0.60 -21.58 3.72
N VAL A 35 -0.05 -20.53 3.20
CA VAL A 35 -0.83 -20.59 1.95
C VAL A 35 -0.03 -21.12 0.74
N THR A 36 1.29 -21.03 0.75
CA THR A 36 2.14 -21.62 -0.30
C THR A 36 2.05 -23.14 -0.34
N GLU A 37 1.63 -23.79 0.74
CA GLU A 37 1.41 -25.23 0.76
C GLU A 37 0.32 -25.71 -0.20
N ILE A 38 -0.58 -24.82 -0.59
CA ILE A 38 -1.64 -25.14 -1.55
C ILE A 38 -1.06 -25.34 -2.96
N THR A 39 -0.07 -24.54 -3.36
CA THR A 39 0.42 -24.50 -4.74
C THR A 39 1.84 -25.02 -4.94
N ARG A 40 2.64 -25.20 -3.86
CA ARG A 40 4.02 -25.67 -3.98
C ARG A 40 4.08 -27.11 -4.49
N PRO A 41 5.15 -27.53 -5.19
CA PRO A 41 5.37 -28.93 -5.54
C PRO A 41 5.35 -29.84 -4.30
N GLY A 42 4.52 -30.88 -4.33
CA GLY A 42 4.33 -31.80 -3.19
C GLY A 42 3.45 -31.25 -2.08
N GLY A 43 2.86 -30.07 -2.23
CA GLY A 43 1.84 -29.54 -1.35
C GLY A 43 0.48 -30.22 -1.51
N ILE A 44 -0.55 -29.66 -0.87
CA ILE A 44 -1.88 -30.25 -0.85
C ILE A 44 -2.59 -30.29 -2.20
N GLY A 45 -2.29 -29.32 -3.07
CA GLY A 45 -2.89 -29.16 -4.39
C GLY A 45 -4.17 -28.32 -4.38
N ILE A 46 -4.35 -27.53 -5.46
CA ILE A 46 -5.50 -26.63 -5.63
C ILE A 46 -6.82 -27.39 -5.64
N GLU A 47 -6.87 -28.56 -6.30
CA GLU A 47 -8.08 -29.37 -6.40
C GLU A 47 -8.61 -29.76 -5.02
N LYS A 48 -7.76 -30.34 -4.18
CA LYS A 48 -8.14 -30.77 -2.84
C LYS A 48 -8.53 -29.60 -1.95
N PHE A 49 -7.81 -28.47 -2.07
CA PHE A 49 -8.14 -27.24 -1.35
C PHE A 49 -9.52 -26.70 -1.75
N ASN A 50 -9.80 -26.60 -3.04
CA ASN A 50 -11.08 -26.14 -3.53
C ASN A 50 -12.24 -27.06 -3.16
N GLU A 51 -12.01 -28.37 -3.09
CA GLU A 51 -13.03 -29.33 -2.64
C GLU A 51 -13.37 -29.12 -1.17
N GLU A 52 -12.38 -28.87 -0.31
CA GLU A 52 -12.62 -28.53 1.09
C GLU A 52 -13.38 -27.20 1.23
N CYS A 53 -13.01 -26.17 0.48
CA CYS A 53 -13.78 -24.91 0.43
C CYS A 53 -15.24 -25.17 0.05
N ARG A 54 -15.49 -25.95 -1.02
CA ARG A 54 -16.82 -26.26 -1.51
C ARG A 54 -17.66 -27.02 -0.47
N SER A 55 -17.06 -27.98 0.20
CA SER A 55 -17.74 -28.78 1.22
C SER A 55 -18.06 -27.96 2.48
N SER A 56 -17.15 -27.08 2.88
CA SER A 56 -17.28 -26.28 4.11
C SER A 56 -18.34 -25.19 3.98
N VAL A 57 -18.39 -24.46 2.86
CA VAL A 57 -19.30 -23.30 2.70
C VAL A 57 -20.78 -23.69 2.65
N LEU A 58 -21.10 -24.94 2.30
CA LEU A 58 -22.48 -25.43 2.24
C LEU A 58 -22.92 -26.19 3.51
N ARG A 59 -22.05 -26.30 4.51
CA ARG A 59 -22.30 -27.09 5.73
C ARG A 59 -23.53 -26.66 6.50
N TYR A 60 -23.80 -25.37 6.59
CA TYR A 60 -24.83 -24.78 7.44
C TYR A 60 -26.05 -24.25 6.69
N THR A 61 -26.26 -24.70 5.46
CA THR A 61 -27.38 -24.20 4.63
C THR A 61 -28.73 -24.50 5.24
N LYS A 62 -28.90 -25.66 5.87
CA LYS A 62 -30.15 -26.04 6.50
C LYS A 62 -30.45 -25.21 7.76
N GLU A 63 -29.47 -25.00 8.59
CA GLU A 63 -29.58 -24.16 9.79
C GLU A 63 -29.94 -22.72 9.43
N TRP A 64 -29.37 -22.20 8.34
CA TRP A 64 -29.70 -20.88 7.84
C TRP A 64 -31.14 -20.81 7.33
N GLU A 65 -31.63 -21.83 6.62
CA GLU A 65 -33.02 -21.91 6.17
C GLU A 65 -33.98 -21.88 7.39
N ASP A 66 -33.70 -22.67 8.38
CA ASP A 66 -34.53 -22.76 9.61
C ASP A 66 -34.51 -21.39 10.34
N TYR A 67 -33.35 -20.79 10.46
CA TYR A 67 -33.17 -19.46 11.11
C TYR A 67 -33.91 -18.35 10.38
N VAL A 68 -33.76 -18.23 9.07
CA VAL A 68 -34.39 -17.20 8.23
C VAL A 68 -35.93 -17.40 8.18
N THR A 69 -36.37 -18.66 8.14
CA THR A 69 -37.80 -19.00 8.21
C THR A 69 -38.40 -18.59 9.54
N ARG A 70 -37.70 -18.83 10.65
CA ARG A 70 -38.11 -18.39 11.99
C ARG A 70 -38.22 -16.87 12.11
N GLN A 71 -37.39 -16.13 11.40
CA GLN A 71 -37.47 -14.67 11.35
C GLN A 71 -38.65 -14.16 10.49
N ALA A 72 -39.50 -15.06 9.99
CA ALA A 72 -40.62 -14.76 9.10
C ALA A 72 -40.20 -14.02 7.79
N ARG A 73 -39.00 -14.23 7.32
CA ARG A 73 -38.53 -13.72 6.04
C ARG A 73 -39.02 -14.65 4.93
N TRP A 74 -39.85 -14.13 4.04
CA TRP A 74 -40.41 -14.89 2.91
C TRP A 74 -39.41 -14.97 1.77
N VAL A 75 -38.72 -16.08 1.67
CA VAL A 75 -37.66 -16.35 0.68
C VAL A 75 -37.84 -17.78 0.17
N ASP A 76 -37.57 -17.96 -1.11
CA ASP A 76 -37.56 -19.27 -1.76
C ASP A 76 -36.15 -19.87 -1.63
N PHE A 77 -36.05 -20.95 -0.86
CA PHE A 77 -34.82 -21.72 -0.66
C PHE A 77 -34.71 -22.89 -1.66
N ASP A 78 -35.82 -23.33 -2.27
CA ASP A 78 -35.82 -24.43 -3.23
C ASP A 78 -35.24 -24.01 -4.59
N ASN A 79 -35.45 -22.74 -4.94
CA ASN A 79 -34.91 -22.11 -6.15
C ASN A 79 -33.86 -21.05 -5.79
N ASP A 80 -32.99 -21.39 -4.86
CA ASP A 80 -31.86 -20.54 -4.47
C ASP A 80 -30.83 -20.36 -5.60
N TYR A 81 -29.84 -19.52 -5.39
CA TYR A 81 -28.64 -19.46 -6.21
C TYR A 81 -27.39 -19.46 -5.33
N LYS A 82 -26.32 -20.03 -5.85
CA LYS A 82 -25.01 -20.05 -5.20
C LYS A 82 -23.99 -19.40 -6.12
N THR A 83 -23.13 -18.56 -5.57
CA THR A 83 -22.10 -17.90 -6.39
C THR A 83 -21.09 -18.90 -6.98
N LEU A 84 -21.02 -20.13 -6.43
CA LEU A 84 -20.22 -21.22 -6.98
C LEU A 84 -20.87 -21.95 -8.18
N ASP A 85 -22.15 -21.69 -8.48
CA ASP A 85 -22.84 -22.35 -9.59
C ASP A 85 -22.28 -21.87 -10.93
N PRO A 86 -22.05 -22.78 -11.90
CA PRO A 86 -21.50 -22.41 -13.20
C PRO A 86 -22.31 -21.33 -13.93
N ASP A 87 -23.63 -21.40 -13.87
CA ASP A 87 -24.54 -20.41 -14.51
C ASP A 87 -24.37 -19.01 -13.90
N TYR A 88 -24.14 -18.95 -12.58
CA TYR A 88 -23.85 -17.69 -11.91
C TYR A 88 -22.51 -17.13 -12.37
N MET A 89 -21.46 -17.97 -12.34
CA MET A 89 -20.11 -17.57 -12.77
C MET A 89 -20.09 -17.11 -14.22
N GLU A 90 -20.78 -17.82 -15.11
CA GLU A 90 -20.94 -17.42 -16.53
C GLU A 90 -21.57 -16.04 -16.66
N SER A 91 -22.63 -15.77 -15.88
CA SER A 91 -23.30 -14.46 -15.87
C SER A 91 -22.38 -13.33 -15.40
N VAL A 92 -21.55 -13.58 -14.39
CA VAL A 92 -20.55 -12.61 -13.89
C VAL A 92 -19.48 -12.35 -14.96
N LEU A 93 -18.95 -13.40 -15.58
CA LEU A 93 -17.94 -13.27 -16.63
C LEU A 93 -18.50 -12.55 -17.86
N TRP A 94 -19.75 -12.82 -18.22
CA TRP A 94 -20.44 -12.09 -19.27
C TRP A 94 -20.55 -10.59 -18.95
N ALA A 95 -20.97 -10.24 -17.74
CA ALA A 95 -21.08 -8.85 -17.31
C ALA A 95 -19.69 -8.15 -17.33
N PHE A 96 -18.65 -8.81 -16.82
CA PHE A 96 -17.28 -8.30 -16.90
C PHE A 96 -16.84 -8.07 -18.35
N LYS A 97 -17.13 -9.03 -19.25
CA LYS A 97 -16.82 -8.88 -20.68
C LYS A 97 -17.51 -7.64 -21.29
N GLN A 98 -18.77 -7.37 -20.92
CA GLN A 98 -19.48 -6.17 -21.41
C GLN A 98 -18.78 -4.87 -20.95
N LEU A 99 -18.26 -4.84 -19.72
CA LEU A 99 -17.51 -3.69 -19.21
C LEU A 99 -16.14 -3.56 -19.92
N TRP A 100 -15.47 -4.67 -20.14
CA TRP A 100 -14.20 -4.71 -20.85
C TRP A 100 -14.34 -4.21 -22.29
N ASP A 101 -15.31 -4.74 -23.04
CA ASP A 101 -15.55 -4.37 -24.44
C ASP A 101 -15.90 -2.88 -24.59
N LYS A 102 -16.44 -2.25 -23.54
CA LYS A 102 -16.72 -0.81 -23.48
C LYS A 102 -15.55 0.04 -23.00
N GLY A 103 -14.40 -0.56 -22.67
CA GLY A 103 -13.24 0.14 -22.12
C GLY A 103 -13.42 0.66 -20.68
N LEU A 104 -14.47 0.19 -19.96
CA LEU A 104 -14.75 0.59 -18.59
C LEU A 104 -13.97 -0.23 -17.55
N ALA A 105 -13.48 -1.41 -17.92
CA ALA A 105 -12.58 -2.22 -17.14
C ALA A 105 -11.18 -2.19 -17.79
N TYR A 106 -10.15 -1.94 -17.00
CA TYR A 106 -8.76 -1.85 -17.48
C TYR A 106 -7.79 -2.32 -16.39
N GLN A 107 -6.60 -2.71 -16.76
CA GLN A 107 -5.54 -3.06 -15.83
C GLN A 107 -4.83 -1.80 -15.33
N GLY A 108 -4.66 -1.69 -14.03
CA GLY A 108 -3.98 -0.55 -13.40
C GLY A 108 -3.42 -0.90 -12.04
N TYR A 109 -2.58 0.00 -11.51
CA TYR A 109 -2.04 -0.12 -10.16
C TYR A 109 -2.89 0.65 -9.16
N ARG A 110 -3.05 0.08 -7.97
CA ARG A 110 -3.71 0.73 -6.85
C ARG A 110 -2.99 0.39 -5.55
N VAL A 111 -2.76 1.40 -4.71
CA VAL A 111 -2.24 1.20 -3.36
C VAL A 111 -3.40 0.77 -2.46
N LEU A 112 -3.25 -0.36 -1.81
CA LEU A 112 -4.23 -0.93 -0.88
C LEU A 112 -3.52 -1.40 0.39
N PRO A 113 -4.19 -1.36 1.56
CA PRO A 113 -3.75 -2.12 2.73
C PRO A 113 -3.63 -3.60 2.39
N TYR A 114 -2.62 -4.26 2.93
CA TYR A 114 -2.30 -5.64 2.61
C TYR A 114 -1.99 -6.42 3.88
N CYS A 115 -2.71 -7.53 4.11
CA CYS A 115 -2.38 -8.45 5.18
C CYS A 115 -1.20 -9.33 4.76
N TRP A 116 -0.07 -9.17 5.45
CA TRP A 116 1.12 -9.99 5.16
C TRP A 116 0.97 -11.44 5.63
N HIS A 117 0.13 -11.69 6.63
CA HIS A 117 -0.15 -13.03 7.16
C HIS A 117 -1.01 -13.83 6.17
N ASP A 118 -2.17 -13.28 5.81
CA ASP A 118 -3.11 -13.93 4.88
C ASP A 118 -2.75 -13.71 3.41
N ARG A 119 -1.76 -12.83 3.15
CA ARG A 119 -1.25 -12.50 1.81
C ARG A 119 -2.34 -12.02 0.85
N THR A 120 -3.22 -11.16 1.35
CA THR A 120 -4.34 -10.63 0.59
C THR A 120 -4.52 -9.13 0.82
N PRO A 121 -5.01 -8.38 -0.19
CA PRO A 121 -5.45 -7.00 0.01
C PRO A 121 -6.67 -6.95 0.95
N LEU A 122 -6.73 -5.90 1.76
CA LEU A 122 -7.83 -5.65 2.68
C LEU A 122 -8.75 -4.56 2.15
N SER A 123 -10.06 -4.76 2.33
CA SER A 123 -11.06 -3.73 2.08
C SER A 123 -11.09 -2.68 3.19
N ASN A 124 -11.64 -1.50 2.89
CA ASN A 124 -11.86 -0.48 3.92
C ASN A 124 -12.81 -0.95 5.03
N HIS A 125 -13.68 -1.92 4.73
CA HIS A 125 -14.60 -2.48 5.71
C HIS A 125 -13.85 -3.32 6.75
N GLU A 126 -12.96 -4.19 6.31
CA GLU A 126 -12.12 -5.04 7.18
C GLU A 126 -11.23 -4.21 8.11
N LEU A 127 -10.81 -3.02 7.69
CA LEU A 127 -10.03 -2.09 8.52
C LEU A 127 -10.87 -1.32 9.57
N LYS A 128 -12.19 -1.52 9.62
CA LYS A 128 -13.11 -0.78 10.50
C LYS A 128 -14.03 -1.68 11.32
N MET A 129 -13.92 -3.00 11.17
CA MET A 129 -14.84 -3.95 11.81
C MET A 129 -14.66 -4.06 13.31
N ASP A 130 -13.43 -3.97 13.79
CA ASP A 130 -13.07 -4.14 15.19
C ASP A 130 -12.48 -2.85 15.75
N ASP A 131 -12.76 -2.55 17.02
CA ASP A 131 -12.26 -1.35 17.70
C ASP A 131 -10.73 -1.36 17.88
N ASP A 132 -10.10 -2.56 17.88
CA ASP A 132 -8.67 -2.75 18.09
C ASP A 132 -7.83 -2.88 16.80
N VAL A 133 -8.40 -2.60 15.63
CA VAL A 133 -7.68 -2.68 14.34
C VAL A 133 -6.53 -1.68 14.28
N TYR A 134 -6.73 -0.48 14.82
CA TYR A 134 -5.70 0.56 14.89
C TYR A 134 -5.15 0.64 16.31
N GLN A 135 -3.86 0.47 16.43
CA GLN A 135 -3.15 0.57 17.71
C GLN A 135 -2.02 1.56 17.60
N ASP A 136 -1.85 2.37 18.66
CA ASP A 136 -0.71 3.27 18.76
C ASP A 136 0.58 2.46 18.97
N ARG A 137 1.56 2.73 18.12
CA ARG A 137 2.87 2.11 18.18
C ARG A 137 3.95 3.17 18.07
N GLN A 138 4.97 3.06 18.89
CA GLN A 138 6.17 3.90 18.77
C GLN A 138 7.14 3.25 17.79
N ASP A 139 7.36 3.90 16.64
CA ASP A 139 8.34 3.50 15.65
C ASP A 139 9.47 4.53 15.55
N ASN A 140 10.68 4.04 15.29
CA ASN A 140 11.83 4.91 15.07
C ASN A 140 11.74 5.57 13.69
N THR A 141 11.99 6.86 13.64
CA THR A 141 12.11 7.63 12.41
C THR A 141 13.58 7.96 12.15
N VAL A 142 13.91 8.22 10.89
CA VAL A 142 15.27 8.55 10.49
C VAL A 142 15.27 9.81 9.66
N THR A 143 16.19 10.74 9.99
CA THR A 143 16.54 11.87 9.13
C THR A 143 17.88 11.59 8.49
N VAL A 144 17.97 11.79 7.18
CA VAL A 144 19.17 11.51 6.39
C VAL A 144 19.55 12.74 5.57
N GLY A 145 20.82 13.08 5.55
CA GLY A 145 21.39 14.10 4.67
C GLY A 145 21.84 13.47 3.36
N LEU A 146 21.23 13.88 2.26
CA LEU A 146 21.60 13.47 0.91
C LEU A 146 22.45 14.55 0.27
N ARG A 147 23.68 14.22 -0.10
CA ARG A 147 24.61 15.19 -0.69
C ARG A 147 24.26 15.46 -2.15
N LEU A 148 24.07 16.73 -2.50
CA LEU A 148 23.93 17.14 -3.90
C LEU A 148 25.19 16.80 -4.70
N GLU A 149 25.05 16.53 -5.99
CA GLU A 149 26.21 16.35 -6.90
C GLU A 149 26.91 17.69 -7.17
N GLU A 150 26.13 18.77 -7.28
CA GLU A 150 26.60 20.10 -7.53
C GLU A 150 26.12 21.08 -6.44
N PRO A 151 26.91 22.08 -6.07
CA PRO A 151 26.50 23.12 -5.14
C PRO A 151 25.19 23.80 -5.58
N LEU A 152 24.27 24.03 -4.64
CA LEU A 152 23.09 24.85 -4.86
C LEU A 152 23.43 26.33 -4.96
N ARG A 153 24.39 26.77 -4.13
CA ARG A 153 24.83 28.15 -4.03
C ARG A 153 26.07 28.43 -4.91
N GLN A 154 26.07 29.55 -5.59
CA GLN A 154 27.28 30.01 -6.29
C GLN A 154 28.39 30.29 -5.30
N GLY A 155 29.57 29.75 -5.58
CA GLY A 155 30.76 29.96 -4.77
C GLY A 155 30.85 29.08 -3.50
N ALA A 156 29.94 28.15 -3.33
CA ALA A 156 30.08 27.13 -2.26
C ALA A 156 31.29 26.23 -2.55
N GLU A 157 32.09 25.96 -1.54
CA GLU A 157 33.29 25.12 -1.69
C GLU A 157 32.93 23.62 -1.81
N ARG A 158 31.75 23.24 -1.33
CA ARG A 158 31.21 21.87 -1.35
C ARG A 158 29.69 21.88 -1.55
N PRO A 159 29.16 20.79 -2.15
CA PRO A 159 27.72 20.62 -2.27
C PRO A 159 27.04 20.46 -0.93
N GLU A 160 25.86 21.00 -0.80
CA GLU A 160 25.01 20.93 0.39
C GLU A 160 24.41 19.53 0.60
N LEU A 161 24.00 19.27 1.85
CA LEU A 161 23.18 18.11 2.24
C LEU A 161 21.70 18.52 2.24
N VAL A 162 20.86 17.84 1.47
CA VAL A 162 19.40 17.98 1.58
C VAL A 162 18.90 16.98 2.64
N LEU A 163 18.23 17.48 3.68
CA LEU A 163 17.64 16.61 4.69
C LEU A 163 16.32 16.02 4.23
N ILE A 164 16.20 14.72 4.38
CA ILE A 164 14.95 13.99 4.21
C ILE A 164 14.59 13.25 5.50
N TRP A 165 13.30 13.14 5.77
CA TRP A 165 12.79 12.42 6.93
C TRP A 165 11.89 11.28 6.48
N THR A 166 12.02 10.14 7.14
CA THR A 166 11.19 8.95 6.86
C THR A 166 10.80 8.19 8.12
N THR A 167 9.57 7.69 8.14
CA THR A 167 9.07 6.72 9.11
C THR A 167 9.37 5.28 8.68
N THR A 168 9.82 5.08 7.45
CA THR A 168 10.04 3.77 6.83
C THR A 168 11.47 3.61 6.33
N PRO A 169 12.47 3.54 7.24
CA PRO A 169 13.90 3.55 6.86
C PRO A 169 14.30 2.39 5.95
N TRP A 170 13.56 1.29 5.94
CA TRP A 170 13.79 0.15 5.03
C TRP A 170 13.52 0.46 3.56
N THR A 171 12.93 1.62 3.24
CA THR A 171 12.76 2.08 1.84
C THR A 171 13.98 2.82 1.31
N LEU A 172 14.92 3.24 2.16
CA LEU A 172 16.11 3.99 1.76
C LEU A 172 17.01 3.26 0.74
N PRO A 173 17.20 1.92 0.80
CA PRO A 173 17.98 1.20 -0.22
C PRO A 173 17.43 1.32 -1.63
N SER A 174 16.13 1.56 -1.79
CA SER A 174 15.46 1.73 -3.08
C SER A 174 15.05 3.18 -3.36
N ASN A 175 15.66 4.16 -2.67
CA ASN A 175 15.39 5.56 -2.90
C ASN A 175 15.81 5.98 -4.32
N VAL A 176 14.90 6.59 -5.08
CA VAL A 176 15.13 7.02 -6.45
C VAL A 176 15.00 8.54 -6.65
N ALA A 177 14.30 9.23 -5.74
CA ALA A 177 14.07 10.66 -5.84
C ALA A 177 13.70 11.28 -4.48
N ILE A 178 13.89 12.59 -4.37
CA ILE A 178 13.38 13.44 -3.29
C ILE A 178 12.21 14.24 -3.86
N ALA A 179 11.06 14.22 -3.19
CA ALA A 179 9.94 15.07 -3.52
C ALA A 179 10.03 16.38 -2.73
N VAL A 180 9.88 17.50 -3.41
CA VAL A 180 9.86 18.84 -2.81
C VAL A 180 8.56 19.56 -3.18
N GLY A 181 8.02 20.37 -2.26
CA GLY A 181 6.89 21.24 -2.56
C GLY A 181 7.40 22.47 -3.35
N PRO A 182 6.95 22.72 -4.58
CA PRO A 182 7.51 23.80 -5.41
C PRO A 182 7.43 25.17 -4.76
N ASP A 183 6.38 25.42 -3.97
CA ASP A 183 6.11 26.70 -3.31
C ASP A 183 6.61 26.74 -1.85
N VAL A 184 7.22 25.65 -1.35
CA VAL A 184 7.80 25.58 0.00
C VAL A 184 9.13 26.33 -0.01
N GLU A 185 9.33 27.19 0.99
CA GLU A 185 10.62 27.85 1.22
C GLU A 185 11.62 26.91 1.92
N TYR A 186 12.83 26.88 1.39
CA TYR A 186 13.97 26.16 1.95
C TYR A 186 15.08 27.12 2.29
N VAL A 187 15.82 26.81 3.33
CA VAL A 187 17.04 27.52 3.70
C VAL A 187 18.23 26.60 3.63
N THR A 188 19.38 27.15 3.24
CA THR A 188 20.66 26.52 3.48
C THR A 188 21.24 27.12 4.75
N VAL A 189 21.53 26.30 5.74
CA VAL A 189 22.14 26.68 7.00
C VAL A 189 23.50 26.04 7.17
N HIS A 190 24.44 26.75 7.78
CA HIS A 190 25.72 26.19 8.19
C HIS A 190 25.60 25.62 9.61
N VAL A 191 26.08 24.40 9.81
CA VAL A 191 26.13 23.75 11.12
C VAL A 191 27.55 23.87 11.66
N GLU A 192 27.68 24.51 12.82
CA GLU A 192 28.99 24.76 13.42
C GLU A 192 29.77 23.45 13.65
N GLU A 193 31.12 23.52 13.50
CA GLU A 193 31.98 22.33 13.58
C GLU A 193 32.05 21.74 14.98
N ASP A 194 31.86 22.56 16.01
CA ASP A 194 31.91 22.15 17.42
C ASP A 194 30.58 21.66 18.00
N LEU A 195 29.52 21.69 17.19
CA LEU A 195 28.21 21.13 17.60
C LEU A 195 28.27 19.59 17.63
N ASP A 196 27.75 19.01 18.71
CA ASP A 196 27.59 17.55 18.82
C ASP A 196 26.44 17.07 17.91
N SER A 197 26.71 17.04 16.61
CA SER A 197 25.75 16.76 15.54
C SER A 197 26.36 15.89 14.44
N PRO A 198 25.58 14.96 13.88
CA PRO A 198 26.01 14.14 12.73
C PRO A 198 26.31 14.97 11.47
N VAL A 199 25.83 16.20 11.41
CA VAL A 199 26.02 17.13 10.28
C VAL A 199 26.88 18.33 10.63
N ALA A 200 27.67 18.26 11.73
CA ALA A 200 28.62 19.30 12.11
C ALA A 200 29.57 19.66 10.96
N GLY A 201 29.83 20.95 10.77
CA GLY A 201 30.66 21.48 9.69
C GLY A 201 30.07 21.30 8.28
N GLN A 202 28.79 20.98 8.14
CA GLN A 202 28.12 20.85 6.85
C GLN A 202 27.15 22.01 6.58
N ASP A 203 26.94 22.27 5.30
CA ASP A 203 25.86 23.15 4.84
C ASP A 203 24.64 22.28 4.52
N VAL A 204 23.52 22.57 5.15
CA VAL A 204 22.32 21.74 5.15
C VAL A 204 21.12 22.48 4.56
N VAL A 205 20.40 21.86 3.66
CA VAL A 205 19.16 22.39 3.06
C VAL A 205 17.97 21.74 3.78
N ILE A 206 17.08 22.57 4.32
CA ILE A 206 15.89 22.17 5.05
C ILE A 206 14.76 23.16 4.81
N ALA A 207 13.50 22.74 4.90
CA ALA A 207 12.37 23.65 4.86
C ALA A 207 12.42 24.63 6.04
N VAL A 208 12.13 25.91 5.80
CA VAL A 208 12.22 27.00 6.79
C VAL A 208 11.45 26.65 8.06
N ASP A 209 10.23 26.16 7.92
CA ASP A 209 9.33 25.85 9.03
C ASP A 209 9.84 24.71 9.93
N LEU A 210 10.82 23.94 9.46
CA LEU A 210 11.37 22.80 10.18
C LEU A 210 12.71 23.10 10.90
N VAL A 211 13.33 24.23 10.64
CA VAL A 211 14.64 24.60 11.26
C VAL A 211 14.57 24.48 12.79
N GLY A 212 13.54 25.06 13.42
CA GLY A 212 13.35 24.99 14.86
C GLY A 212 13.14 23.60 15.43
N SER A 213 12.58 22.69 14.65
CA SER A 213 12.38 21.28 15.04
C SER A 213 13.70 20.48 15.06
N TYR A 214 14.72 20.97 14.41
CA TYR A 214 16.08 20.39 14.33
C TYR A 214 17.13 21.22 15.08
N ALA A 215 16.70 22.06 16.05
CA ALA A 215 17.60 22.91 16.80
C ALA A 215 18.74 22.15 17.50
N ARG A 216 18.51 20.90 17.89
CA ARG A 216 19.55 20.03 18.47
C ARG A 216 20.65 19.69 17.46
N GLU A 217 20.28 19.38 16.22
CA GLU A 217 21.19 18.94 15.17
C GLU A 217 21.80 20.11 14.38
N LEU A 218 21.09 21.24 14.29
CA LEU A 218 21.48 22.40 13.48
C LEU A 218 22.03 23.58 14.32
N GLY A 219 21.80 23.56 15.65
CA GLY A 219 21.99 24.70 16.52
C GLY A 219 20.68 25.49 16.71
N GLU A 220 20.59 26.23 17.82
CA GLU A 220 19.38 27.02 18.15
C GLU A 220 19.17 28.21 17.19
N ASP A 221 20.26 28.78 16.67
CA ASP A 221 20.23 29.92 15.73
C ASP A 221 21.30 29.69 14.64
N PRO A 222 21.08 28.71 13.73
CA PRO A 222 22.10 28.37 12.74
C PRO A 222 22.24 29.49 11.71
N GLN A 223 23.49 29.71 11.25
CA GLN A 223 23.77 30.71 10.23
C GLN A 223 23.07 30.39 8.90
N VAL A 224 22.12 31.24 8.51
CA VAL A 224 21.47 31.13 7.20
C VAL A 224 22.40 31.64 6.12
N LEU A 225 22.70 30.80 5.14
CA LEU A 225 23.61 31.12 4.03
C LEU A 225 22.87 31.51 2.76
N ALA A 226 21.68 30.93 2.53
CA ALA A 226 20.82 31.19 1.38
C ALA A 226 19.38 30.75 1.62
N THR A 227 18.48 31.26 0.81
CA THR A 227 17.09 30.83 0.72
C THR A 227 16.77 30.46 -0.72
N CYS A 228 15.89 29.47 -0.91
CA CYS A 228 15.37 29.07 -2.22
C CYS A 228 13.95 28.53 -2.07
N THR A 229 13.28 28.31 -3.18
CA THR A 229 12.01 27.59 -3.22
C THR A 229 12.22 26.13 -3.62
N GLY A 230 11.26 25.27 -3.38
CA GLY A 230 11.33 23.89 -3.87
C GLY A 230 11.46 23.81 -5.39
N ALA A 231 10.93 24.80 -6.13
CA ALA A 231 11.11 24.89 -7.58
C ALA A 231 12.58 24.99 -8.00
N ASP A 232 13.44 25.61 -7.19
CA ASP A 232 14.88 25.75 -7.47
C ASP A 232 15.64 24.43 -7.23
N LEU A 233 15.05 23.51 -6.47
CA LEU A 233 15.59 22.18 -6.20
C LEU A 233 15.22 21.16 -7.27
N VAL A 234 14.19 21.42 -8.08
CA VAL A 234 13.73 20.51 -9.14
C VAL A 234 14.83 20.24 -10.15
N GLY A 235 15.07 18.96 -10.43
CA GLY A 235 16.07 18.51 -11.40
C GLY A 235 17.51 18.47 -10.85
N ARG A 236 17.71 18.82 -9.57
CA ARG A 236 19.01 18.63 -8.91
C ARG A 236 19.27 17.14 -8.68
N ARG A 237 20.54 16.77 -8.79
CA ARG A 237 21.00 15.40 -8.54
C ARG A 237 21.69 15.31 -7.19
N TYR A 238 21.63 14.14 -6.60
CA TYR A 238 22.28 13.84 -5.34
C TYR A 238 22.91 12.44 -5.35
N HIS A 239 23.90 12.23 -4.50
CA HIS A 239 24.50 10.91 -4.32
C HIS A 239 23.55 9.99 -3.54
N PRO A 240 23.28 8.79 -4.04
CA PRO A 240 22.43 7.81 -3.32
C PRO A 240 23.11 7.41 -2.01
N ILE A 241 22.32 7.03 -1.01
CA ILE A 241 22.81 6.56 0.29
C ILE A 241 23.53 5.22 0.14
N PHE A 242 23.01 4.37 -0.77
CA PHE A 242 23.54 3.05 -1.09
C PHE A 242 23.78 2.93 -2.59
N ASP A 243 24.84 2.22 -2.94
CA ASP A 243 25.26 1.99 -4.34
C ASP A 243 24.74 0.68 -4.95
N TYR A 244 23.79 0.01 -4.29
CA TYR A 244 23.27 -1.31 -4.71
C TYR A 244 22.77 -1.36 -6.15
N PHE A 245 22.30 -0.24 -6.68
CA PHE A 245 21.77 -0.12 -8.04
C PHE A 245 22.62 0.80 -8.93
N ASP A 246 23.79 1.21 -8.48
CA ASP A 246 24.70 2.09 -9.20
C ASP A 246 25.73 1.32 -10.03
N ASP A 247 25.33 0.23 -10.64
CA ASP A 247 26.21 -0.53 -11.51
C ASP A 247 26.19 0.00 -12.95
N ALA A 248 27.30 -0.23 -13.67
CA ALA A 248 27.48 0.20 -15.05
C ALA A 248 26.46 -0.44 -16.02
N ALA A 249 25.86 -1.58 -15.65
CA ALA A 249 24.87 -2.27 -16.46
C ALA A 249 23.53 -1.51 -16.49
N HIS A 250 23.08 -0.99 -15.37
CA HIS A 250 21.89 -0.15 -15.32
C HIS A 250 22.06 1.21 -15.99
N ARG A 251 23.30 1.72 -16.05
CA ARG A 251 23.63 2.95 -16.77
C ARG A 251 23.75 2.76 -18.28
N ALA A 252 24.11 1.55 -18.75
CA ALA A 252 24.43 1.25 -20.15
C ALA A 252 23.19 0.86 -21.00
N GLU A 253 22.10 0.43 -20.42
CA GLU A 253 20.92 -0.05 -21.14
C GLU A 253 19.94 1.05 -21.58
N GLY A 254 20.41 2.30 -21.80
CA GLY A 254 19.57 3.34 -22.39
C GLY A 254 18.26 3.54 -21.62
N ALA A 255 18.26 3.27 -20.33
CA ALA A 255 17.20 3.72 -19.46
C ALA A 255 17.03 5.21 -19.77
N ALA A 256 15.88 5.56 -20.30
CA ALA A 256 15.45 6.95 -20.34
C ALA A 256 15.89 7.57 -19.04
N PRO A 257 16.50 8.78 -19.03
CA PRO A 257 16.95 9.41 -17.80
C PRO A 257 15.86 9.17 -16.77
N GLY A 258 16.23 8.48 -15.68
CA GLY A 258 15.29 8.10 -14.64
C GLY A 258 14.45 9.32 -14.31
N PRO A 259 13.22 9.19 -13.85
CA PRO A 259 12.31 10.31 -13.67
C PRO A 259 13.11 11.41 -13.03
N LYS A 260 13.16 12.57 -13.72
CA LYS A 260 13.90 13.72 -13.22
C LYS A 260 13.48 13.90 -11.78
N ALA A 261 14.46 13.96 -10.86
CA ALA A 261 14.16 14.21 -9.46
C ALA A 261 13.20 15.40 -9.41
N TRP A 262 12.05 15.18 -8.85
CA TRP A 262 10.97 16.16 -8.71
C TRP A 262 11.35 17.17 -7.67
#